data_b0e541f397cc4005e03d50f907c297c2
#
_entry.id   b0e541f397cc4005e03d50f907c297c2
#
_cell.length_a   1.000
_cell.length_b   1.000
_cell.length_c   1.000
_cell.angle_alpha   90.00
_cell.angle_beta   90.00
_cell.angle_gamma   90.00
#
_symmetry.space_group_name_H-M   'P 1'
#
loop_
_entity.id
_entity.type
_entity.pdbx_description
1 polymer ?
#
loop_
_entity_poly.entity_id
_entity_poly.type
_entity_poly.pdbx_seq_one_letter_code
_entity_poly.pdbx_strand_id
1 'polypeptide(L)'
;MARKVFFSFKYDDVARAMIVRNSWVTQDSAGFIDKADFEEVKRKGDAAIKKWIDEQLKGTTVTVVLVGENTKKSKWVQYEIDESIKRGNGLLEINISKINAL
;
A
#
# COMPACT_ATOMS: atom_id res chain seq x y z
N MET A 1 -20.90 5.90 -6.17
CA MET A 1 -19.50 6.32 -6.35
C MET A 1 -18.58 5.35 -5.69
N ALA A 2 -17.68 4.78 -6.47
CA ALA A 2 -16.72 3.84 -5.92
C ALA A 2 -15.69 4.61 -5.07
N ARG A 3 -15.41 4.09 -3.88
CA ARG A 3 -14.36 4.65 -3.03
C ARG A 3 -13.02 4.12 -3.49
N LYS A 4 -12.05 4.99 -3.60
CA LYS A 4 -10.70 4.55 -3.93
C LYS A 4 -9.99 4.12 -2.66
N VAL A 5 -9.38 2.94 -2.73
CA VAL A 5 -8.67 2.35 -1.61
C VAL A 5 -7.17 2.35 -1.91
N PHE A 6 -6.39 2.75 -0.94
CA PHE A 6 -4.93 2.66 -1.01
C PHE A 6 -4.48 1.44 -0.22
N PHE A 7 -3.68 0.57 -0.83
CA PHE A 7 -3.12 -0.60 -0.14
C PHE A 7 -1.69 -0.30 0.29
N SER A 8 -1.45 -0.35 1.59
CA SER A 8 -0.12 -0.14 2.17
C SER A 8 0.46 -1.50 2.56
N PHE A 9 1.63 -1.82 2.03
CA PHE A 9 2.28 -3.09 2.35
C PHE A 9 3.77 -3.01 2.07
N LYS A 10 4.53 -3.88 2.71
CA LYS A 10 5.95 -4.01 2.42
C LYS A 10 6.10 -4.80 1.12
N TYR A 11 6.93 -4.30 0.21
CA TYR A 11 7.03 -4.90 -1.13
C TYR A 11 7.53 -6.34 -1.14
N ASP A 12 8.19 -6.79 -0.07
CA ASP A 12 8.52 -8.20 0.09
C ASP A 12 7.27 -9.09 0.12
N ASP A 13 6.13 -8.51 0.51
CA ASP A 13 4.85 -9.22 0.60
C ASP A 13 3.97 -9.03 -0.63
N VAL A 14 4.54 -8.55 -1.74
CA VAL A 14 3.74 -8.20 -2.92
C VAL A 14 2.88 -9.37 -3.43
N ALA A 15 3.41 -10.59 -3.40
CA ALA A 15 2.65 -11.75 -3.86
C ALA A 15 1.40 -12.00 -3.01
N ARG A 16 1.53 -11.87 -1.70
CA ARG A 16 0.38 -11.99 -0.79
C ARG A 16 -0.58 -10.83 -0.93
N ALA A 17 -0.04 -9.63 -1.13
CA ALA A 17 -0.86 -8.44 -1.34
C ALA A 17 -1.71 -8.56 -2.61
N MET A 18 -1.13 -9.13 -3.66
CA MET A 18 -1.86 -9.37 -4.91
C MET A 18 -3.07 -10.29 -4.71
N ILE A 19 -2.93 -11.31 -3.86
CA ILE A 19 -4.03 -12.22 -3.55
C ILE A 19 -5.18 -11.46 -2.90
N VAL A 20 -4.88 -10.62 -1.94
CA VAL A 20 -5.91 -9.81 -1.26
C VAL A 20 -6.58 -8.86 -2.25
N ARG A 21 -5.78 -8.15 -3.04
CA ARG A 21 -6.31 -7.22 -4.03
C ARG A 21 -7.27 -7.92 -5.01
N ASN A 22 -6.86 -9.07 -5.50
CA ASN A 22 -7.68 -9.81 -6.47
C ASN A 22 -8.97 -10.32 -5.86
N SER A 23 -8.96 -10.64 -4.56
CA SER A 23 -10.17 -11.06 -3.85
C SER A 23 -11.17 -9.93 -3.67
N TRP A 24 -10.69 -8.70 -3.57
CA TRP A 24 -11.56 -7.55 -3.39
C TRP A 24 -12.17 -7.05 -4.70
N VAL A 25 -11.56 -7.38 -5.80
CA VAL A 25 -11.99 -7.03 -7.16
C VAL A 25 -12.79 -5.74 -7.22
N THR A 26 -12.18 -4.64 -6.92
CA THR A 26 -12.76 -3.37 -7.27
C THR A 26 -11.92 -2.80 -8.38
N GLN A 27 -12.57 -2.52 -9.49
CA GLN A 27 -11.91 -1.96 -10.65
C GLN A 27 -11.25 -0.60 -10.36
N ASP A 28 -11.61 -0.01 -9.24
CA ASP A 28 -11.18 1.34 -8.88
C ASP A 28 -10.23 1.37 -7.69
N SER A 29 -9.52 0.28 -7.41
CA SER A 29 -8.49 0.31 -6.39
C SER A 29 -7.29 1.08 -6.93
N ALA A 30 -7.11 2.30 -6.44
CA ALA A 30 -5.93 3.08 -6.76
C ALA A 30 -4.79 2.66 -5.84
N GLY A 31 -3.58 2.87 -6.29
CA GLY A 31 -2.42 2.73 -5.42
C GLY A 31 -1.83 1.35 -5.30
N PHE A 32 -2.27 0.41 -6.11
CA PHE A 32 -1.62 -0.88 -6.15
C PHE A 32 -0.57 -0.86 -7.26
N ILE A 33 0.66 -0.63 -6.86
CA ILE A 33 1.76 -0.48 -7.79
C ILE A 33 2.62 -1.73 -7.73
N ASP A 34 3.11 -2.16 -8.87
CA ASP A 34 3.93 -3.35 -8.89
C ASP A 34 5.33 -3.07 -8.34
N LYS A 35 6.03 -4.13 -8.03
CA LYS A 35 7.35 -4.05 -7.43
C LYS A 35 8.36 -3.34 -8.34
N ALA A 36 8.24 -3.53 -9.65
CA ALA A 36 9.16 -2.92 -10.60
C ALA A 36 9.06 -1.40 -10.59
N ASP A 37 7.84 -0.87 -10.56
CA ASP A 37 7.62 0.57 -10.47
C ASP A 37 8.16 1.15 -9.18
N PHE A 38 7.96 0.46 -8.07
CA PHE A 38 8.48 0.90 -6.79
C PHE A 38 10.01 0.93 -6.79
N GLU A 39 10.64 -0.11 -7.33
CA GLU A 39 12.10 -0.18 -7.40
C GLU A 39 12.68 0.95 -8.23
N GLU A 40 12.01 1.31 -9.32
CA GLU A 40 12.45 2.42 -10.15
C GLU A 40 12.40 3.75 -9.40
N VAL A 41 11.31 4.00 -8.69
CA VAL A 41 11.15 5.22 -7.88
C VAL A 41 12.19 5.24 -6.76
N LYS A 42 12.43 4.10 -6.12
CA LYS A 42 13.37 3.97 -5.03
C LYS A 42 14.79 4.40 -5.44
N ARG A 43 15.18 4.17 -6.68
CA ARG A 43 16.49 4.59 -7.18
C ARG A 43 16.64 6.11 -7.21
N LYS A 44 15.55 6.84 -7.24
CA LYS A 44 15.57 8.30 -7.28
C LYS A 44 15.68 8.96 -5.90
N GLY A 45 15.64 8.17 -4.83
CA GLY A 45 15.85 8.63 -3.46
C GLY A 45 14.57 8.85 -2.68
N ASP A 46 14.74 9.16 -1.40
CA ASP A 46 13.62 9.26 -0.44
C ASP A 46 12.60 10.32 -0.80
N ALA A 47 13.05 11.48 -1.28
CA ALA A 47 12.13 12.54 -1.65
C ALA A 47 11.21 12.13 -2.79
N ALA A 48 11.73 11.37 -3.74
CA ALA A 48 10.95 10.87 -4.86
C ALA A 48 9.92 9.83 -4.39
N ILE A 49 10.29 8.97 -3.44
CA ILE A 49 9.38 7.99 -2.88
C ILE A 49 8.23 8.67 -2.14
N LYS A 50 8.53 9.67 -1.33
CA LYS A 50 7.51 10.42 -0.60
C LYS A 50 6.52 11.10 -1.54
N LYS A 51 7.02 11.74 -2.57
CA LYS A 51 6.18 12.40 -3.56
C LYS A 51 5.27 11.40 -4.27
N TRP A 52 5.83 10.25 -4.63
CA TRP A 52 5.09 9.20 -5.30
C TRP A 52 3.98 8.63 -4.42
N ILE A 53 4.27 8.37 -3.14
CA ILE A 53 3.27 7.91 -2.18
C ILE A 53 2.16 8.94 -2.03
N ASP A 54 2.52 10.20 -1.89
CA ASP A 54 1.53 11.28 -1.75
C ASP A 54 0.61 11.35 -2.96
N GLU A 55 1.13 11.17 -4.15
CA GLU A 55 0.33 11.14 -5.36
C GLU A 55 -0.61 9.95 -5.40
N GLN A 56 -0.17 8.79 -4.94
CA GLN A 56 -1.01 7.60 -4.88
C GLN A 56 -2.14 7.73 -3.88
N LEU A 57 -1.91 8.47 -2.80
CA LEU A 57 -2.95 8.70 -1.79
C LEU A 57 -4.01 9.70 -2.22
N LYS A 58 -3.74 10.52 -3.23
CA LYS A 58 -4.72 11.50 -3.71
C LYS A 58 -5.99 10.80 -4.20
N GLY A 59 -7.14 11.29 -3.73
CA GLY A 59 -8.42 10.74 -4.13
C GLY A 59 -8.83 9.48 -3.40
N THR A 60 -7.97 8.93 -2.54
CA THR A 60 -8.34 7.78 -1.72
C THR A 60 -9.03 8.22 -0.45
N THR A 61 -9.89 7.36 0.09
CA THR A 61 -10.63 7.65 1.33
C THR A 61 -10.36 6.60 2.41
N VAL A 62 -9.80 5.45 2.02
CA VAL A 62 -9.52 4.36 2.93
C VAL A 62 -8.13 3.83 2.61
N THR A 63 -7.36 3.55 3.66
CA THR A 63 -6.06 2.89 3.53
C THR A 63 -6.16 1.52 4.20
N VAL A 64 -5.85 0.48 3.44
CA VAL A 64 -5.81 -0.88 3.95
C VAL A 64 -4.36 -1.27 4.15
N VAL A 65 -3.97 -1.54 5.39
CA VAL A 65 -2.61 -1.96 5.72
C VAL A 65 -2.55 -3.48 5.70
N LEU A 66 -1.75 -4.02 4.81
CA LEU A 66 -1.57 -5.47 4.69
C LEU A 66 -0.36 -5.87 5.52
N VAL A 67 -0.62 -6.50 6.66
CA VAL A 67 0.40 -6.76 7.67
C VAL A 67 1.01 -8.15 7.51
N GLY A 68 2.25 -8.21 7.07
CA GLY A 68 3.06 -9.42 7.03
C GLY A 68 4.02 -9.47 8.22
N GLU A 69 4.98 -10.38 8.18
CA GLU A 69 5.91 -10.60 9.29
C GLU A 69 6.79 -9.39 9.61
N ASN A 70 7.20 -8.64 8.58
CA ASN A 70 8.15 -7.55 8.73
C ASN A 70 7.56 -6.18 8.44
N THR A 71 6.25 -6.08 8.31
CA THR A 71 5.58 -4.84 7.92
C THR A 71 5.85 -3.70 8.89
N LYS A 72 5.85 -4.01 10.19
CA LYS A 72 6.08 -3.00 11.23
C LYS A 72 7.47 -2.36 11.15
N LYS A 73 8.41 -3.05 10.54
CA LYS A 73 9.78 -2.56 10.37
C LYS A 73 9.96 -1.72 9.12
N SER A 74 8.94 -1.63 8.29
CA SER A 74 9.03 -0.89 7.03
C SER A 74 8.84 0.61 7.27
N LYS A 75 9.88 1.36 6.98
CA LYS A 75 9.86 2.82 7.02
C LYS A 75 8.76 3.39 6.12
N TRP A 76 8.60 2.83 4.93
CA TRP A 76 7.66 3.37 3.96
C TRP A 76 6.21 3.04 4.29
N VAL A 77 5.95 1.85 4.86
CA VAL A 77 4.62 1.54 5.35
C VAL A 77 4.24 2.50 6.47
N GLN A 78 5.16 2.78 7.38
CA GLN A 78 4.90 3.73 8.46
C GLN A 78 4.60 5.13 7.90
N TYR A 79 5.34 5.56 6.90
CA TYR A 79 5.08 6.83 6.23
C TYR A 79 3.69 6.86 5.60
N GLU A 80 3.30 5.78 4.93
CA GLU A 80 1.98 5.67 4.31
C GLU A 80 0.85 5.75 5.34
N ILE A 81 1.03 5.10 6.48
CA ILE A 81 0.06 5.16 7.57
C ILE A 81 -0.05 6.59 8.11
N ASP A 82 1.07 7.23 8.39
CA ASP A 82 1.09 8.58 8.93
C ASP A 82 0.43 9.58 7.98
N GLU A 83 0.71 9.48 6.68
CA GLU A 83 0.10 10.36 5.70
C GLU A 83 -1.39 10.07 5.52
N SER A 84 -1.79 8.81 5.63
CA SER A 84 -3.21 8.45 5.58
C SER A 84 -3.98 9.08 6.73
N ILE A 85 -3.41 9.06 7.92
CA ILE A 85 -4.01 9.69 9.11
C ILE A 85 -4.15 11.20 8.90
N LYS A 86 -3.11 11.85 8.39
CA LYS A 86 -3.15 13.28 8.12
C LYS A 86 -4.23 13.67 7.13
N ARG A 87 -4.51 12.81 6.17
CA ARG A 87 -5.56 13.04 5.16
C ARG A 87 -6.96 12.71 5.65
N GLY A 88 -7.07 12.09 6.82
CA GLY A 88 -8.36 11.68 7.34
C GLY A 88 -8.91 10.39 6.72
N ASN A 89 -8.05 9.59 6.10
CA ASN A 89 -8.47 8.30 5.56
C ASN A 89 -8.85 7.34 6.68
N GLY A 90 -9.85 6.50 6.44
CA GLY A 90 -10.12 5.37 7.32
C GLY A 90 -8.97 4.37 7.22
N LEU A 91 -8.63 3.73 8.32
CA LEU A 91 -7.58 2.72 8.36
C LEU A 91 -8.15 1.35 8.67
N LEU A 92 -7.71 0.36 7.91
CA LEU A 92 -8.08 -1.03 8.13
C LEU A 92 -6.81 -1.88 8.03
N GLU A 93 -6.65 -2.80 8.97
CA GLU A 93 -5.52 -3.74 8.94
C GLU A 93 -6.00 -5.13 8.55
N ILE A 94 -5.24 -5.79 7.67
CA ILE A 94 -5.49 -7.18 7.31
C ILE A 94 -4.18 -7.94 7.47
N ASN A 95 -4.21 -8.98 8.29
CA ASN A 95 -3.03 -9.81 8.48
C ASN A 95 -2.89 -10.78 7.31
N ILE A 96 -1.78 -10.68 6.58
CA ILE A 96 -1.51 -11.51 5.41
C ILE A 96 -0.36 -12.50 5.64
N SER A 97 0.19 -12.54 6.84
CA SER A 97 1.38 -13.37 7.11
C SER A 97 1.14 -14.86 6.90
N LYS A 98 -0.11 -15.30 7.01
CA LYS A 98 -0.48 -16.72 6.84
C LYS A 98 -1.01 -17.05 5.45
N ILE A 99 -1.08 -16.08 4.55
CA ILE A 99 -1.50 -16.35 3.18
C ILE A 99 -0.39 -17.11 2.47
N ASN A 100 -0.76 -18.24 1.87
CA ASN A 100 0.19 -19.04 1.13
C ASN A 100 0.25 -18.53 -0.31
N ALA A 101 1.31 -17.79 -0.62
CA ALA A 101 1.51 -17.24 -1.96
C ALA A 101 2.68 -17.98 -2.60
N LEU A 102 2.40 -18.81 -3.53
CA LEU A 102 3.41 -19.52 -4.30
C LEU A 102 3.74 -18.79 -5.58
#